data_b391bb2214c6ddc2ab54be0f8a164ece
#
_entry.id   b391bb2214c6ddc2ab54be0f8a164ece
#
_cell.length_a   1.000
_cell.length_b   1.000
_cell.length_c   1.000
_cell.angle_alpha   90.00
_cell.angle_beta   90.00
_cell.angle_gamma   90.00
#
_symmetry.space_group_name_H-M   'P 1'
#
loop_
_entity.id
_entity.type
_entity.pdbx_description
1 polymer ?
#
loop_
_entity_poly.entity_id
_entity_poly.type
_entity_poly.pdbx_seq_one_letter_code
_entity_poly.pdbx_strand_id
1 'polypeptide(L)'
;MKIYYSKFVGFGYLVFAAGVFFQFFFFLAHGLIDFSQLSLLTVGPTILFFAAIYATIAGIKRLTSRRLSFEFTFEGIYVYPGLFFSKEIFIPKEELLRASYVEVDVSDPDHVNSKACYLDFDLREVTQLEDISKSNVIVDTSVLILRLALSLCRFREEEKAELATYLKENYGIDFLY
;
A
#
# COMPACT_ATOMS: atom_id res chain seq x y z
N MET A 1 11.67 4.69 14.04
CA MET A 1 11.46 3.36 13.45
C MET A 1 11.01 3.47 12.00
N LYS A 2 11.40 2.53 11.11
CA LYS A 2 11.11 2.62 9.66
C LYS A 2 10.44 1.33 9.17
N ILE A 3 9.28 1.46 8.52
CA ILE A 3 8.54 0.35 7.92
C ILE A 3 8.59 0.49 6.40
N TYR A 4 8.98 -0.59 5.72
CA TYR A 4 9.20 -0.61 4.28
C TYR A 4 8.12 -1.40 3.55
N TYR A 5 7.83 -1.02 2.31
CA TYR A 5 6.97 -1.82 1.43
C TYR A 5 7.53 -3.22 1.21
N SER A 6 6.63 -4.20 1.13
CA SER A 6 7.00 -5.58 0.83
C SER A 6 7.49 -5.70 -0.62
N LYS A 7 8.62 -6.38 -0.81
CA LYS A 7 9.13 -6.75 -2.15
C LYS A 7 8.21 -7.73 -2.87
N PHE A 8 7.42 -8.52 -2.14
CA PHE A 8 6.48 -9.47 -2.71
C PHE A 8 5.47 -8.80 -3.63
N VAL A 9 5.01 -7.60 -3.29
CA VAL A 9 4.14 -6.80 -4.16
C VAL A 9 4.82 -6.46 -5.49
N GLY A 10 6.14 -6.18 -5.48
CA GLY A 10 6.91 -5.96 -6.70
C GLY A 10 6.96 -7.20 -7.60
N PHE A 11 7.11 -8.38 -7.00
CA PHE A 11 7.06 -9.65 -7.73
C PHE A 11 5.69 -9.87 -8.37
N GLY A 12 4.59 -9.58 -7.65
CA GLY A 12 3.22 -9.67 -8.19
C GLY A 12 3.03 -8.81 -9.46
N TYR A 13 3.56 -7.58 -9.46
CA TYR A 13 3.54 -6.73 -10.66
C TYR A 13 4.27 -7.37 -11.86
N LEU A 14 5.43 -8.02 -11.63
CA LEU A 14 6.18 -8.67 -12.72
C LEU A 14 5.45 -9.91 -13.26
N VAL A 15 4.84 -10.71 -12.39
CA VAL A 15 4.04 -11.87 -12.81
C VAL A 15 2.83 -11.41 -13.64
N PHE A 16 2.11 -10.39 -13.19
CA PHE A 16 1.01 -9.80 -13.95
C PHE A 16 1.48 -9.31 -15.32
N ALA A 17 2.57 -8.54 -15.36
CA ALA A 17 3.12 -8.02 -16.61
C ALA A 17 3.53 -9.13 -17.57
N ALA A 18 4.18 -10.19 -17.08
CA ALA A 18 4.56 -11.34 -17.90
C ALA A 18 3.35 -12.05 -18.50
N GLY A 19 2.27 -12.25 -17.72
CA GLY A 19 1.02 -12.82 -18.21
C GLY A 19 0.38 -11.99 -19.31
N VAL A 20 0.30 -10.66 -19.13
CA VAL A 20 -0.26 -9.75 -20.14
C VAL A 20 0.59 -9.72 -21.41
N PHE A 21 1.93 -9.68 -21.29
CA PHE A 21 2.81 -9.74 -22.47
C PHE A 21 2.64 -11.03 -23.23
N PHE A 22 2.62 -12.18 -22.52
CA PHE A 22 2.38 -13.48 -23.15
C PHE A 22 1.06 -13.49 -23.92
N GLN A 23 -0.02 -13.04 -23.31
CA GLN A 23 -1.35 -12.97 -23.95
C GLN A 23 -1.35 -12.02 -25.16
N PHE A 24 -0.73 -10.85 -25.05
CA PHE A 24 -0.65 -9.88 -26.14
C PHE A 24 0.09 -10.45 -27.35
N PHE A 25 1.28 -11.03 -27.14
CA PHE A 25 2.05 -11.62 -28.23
C PHE A 25 1.39 -12.86 -28.81
N PHE A 26 0.69 -13.64 -28.01
CA PHE A 26 -0.13 -14.76 -28.49
C PHE A 26 -1.23 -14.27 -29.43
N PHE A 27 -1.97 -13.25 -29.08
CA PHE A 27 -3.02 -12.69 -29.93
C PHE A 27 -2.45 -12.06 -31.22
N LEU A 28 -1.31 -11.40 -31.13
CA LEU A 28 -0.62 -10.83 -32.27
C LEU A 28 -0.18 -11.93 -33.27
N ALA A 29 0.42 -13.01 -32.75
CA ALA A 29 0.91 -14.13 -33.58
C ALA A 29 -0.23 -14.89 -34.29
N HIS A 30 -1.42 -14.92 -33.69
CA HIS A 30 -2.59 -15.57 -34.28
C HIS A 30 -3.46 -14.61 -35.12
N GLY A 31 -3.00 -13.37 -35.37
CA GLY A 31 -3.74 -12.41 -36.19
C GLY A 31 -5.04 -11.91 -35.56
N LEU A 32 -5.22 -12.09 -34.24
CA LEU A 32 -6.41 -11.64 -33.52
C LEU A 32 -6.41 -10.13 -33.25
N ILE A 33 -5.25 -9.48 -33.36
CA ILE A 33 -5.08 -8.03 -33.24
C ILE A 33 -4.79 -7.49 -34.63
N ASP A 34 -5.72 -6.73 -35.19
CA ASP A 34 -5.56 -6.03 -36.49
C ASP A 34 -5.49 -4.52 -36.21
N PHE A 35 -4.30 -3.95 -36.34
CA PHE A 35 -4.06 -2.51 -36.16
C PHE A 35 -4.62 -1.65 -37.26
N SER A 36 -5.06 -2.25 -38.40
CA SER A 36 -5.70 -1.50 -39.50
C SER A 36 -7.14 -1.08 -39.18
N GLN A 37 -7.74 -1.73 -38.17
CA GLN A 37 -9.11 -1.46 -37.73
C GLN A 37 -9.14 -1.02 -36.27
N LEU A 38 -9.76 0.13 -35.98
CA LEU A 38 -9.98 0.61 -34.63
C LEU A 38 -11.16 -0.13 -33.99
N SER A 39 -10.91 -1.34 -33.51
CA SER A 39 -11.92 -2.19 -32.88
C SER A 39 -11.62 -2.37 -31.38
N LEU A 40 -12.63 -2.78 -30.60
CA LEU A 40 -12.44 -3.14 -29.18
C LEU A 40 -11.41 -4.25 -28.99
N LEU A 41 -11.28 -5.15 -30.00
CA LEU A 41 -10.30 -6.25 -30.02
C LEU A 41 -8.85 -5.74 -30.21
N THR A 42 -8.67 -4.54 -30.72
CA THR A 42 -7.35 -3.91 -30.89
C THR A 42 -7.04 -2.95 -29.76
N VAL A 43 -8.01 -2.14 -29.35
CA VAL A 43 -7.83 -1.10 -28.30
C VAL A 43 -7.59 -1.72 -26.93
N GLY A 44 -8.38 -2.73 -26.55
CA GLY A 44 -8.27 -3.38 -25.24
C GLY A 44 -6.89 -3.99 -24.97
N PRO A 45 -6.39 -4.90 -25.82
CA PRO A 45 -5.05 -5.46 -25.67
C PRO A 45 -3.93 -4.43 -25.70
N THR A 46 -4.08 -3.35 -26.50
CA THR A 46 -3.09 -2.27 -26.55
C THR A 46 -3.01 -1.51 -25.23
N ILE A 47 -4.14 -1.17 -24.60
CA ILE A 47 -4.16 -0.53 -23.27
C ILE A 47 -3.53 -1.46 -22.22
N LEU A 48 -3.86 -2.74 -22.24
CA LEU A 48 -3.27 -3.73 -21.32
C LEU A 48 -1.76 -3.87 -21.52
N PHE A 49 -1.27 -3.77 -22.76
CA PHE A 49 0.16 -3.80 -23.06
C PHE A 49 0.89 -2.62 -22.39
N PHE A 50 0.36 -1.40 -22.49
CA PHE A 50 0.94 -0.23 -21.82
C PHE A 50 0.84 -0.35 -20.29
N ALA A 51 -0.26 -0.91 -19.77
CA ALA A 51 -0.39 -1.21 -18.33
C ALA A 51 0.66 -2.22 -17.87
N ALA A 52 0.99 -3.22 -18.70
CA ALA A 52 2.04 -4.20 -18.40
C ALA A 52 3.45 -3.56 -18.40
N ILE A 53 3.74 -2.64 -19.31
CA ILE A 53 4.99 -1.85 -19.28
C ILE A 53 5.08 -1.07 -17.97
N TYR A 54 4.01 -0.37 -17.58
CA TYR A 54 3.96 0.34 -16.31
C TYR A 54 4.18 -0.61 -15.11
N ALA A 55 3.48 -1.76 -15.09
CA ALA A 55 3.63 -2.76 -14.05
C ALA A 55 5.06 -3.32 -13.96
N THR A 56 5.73 -3.51 -15.12
CA THR A 56 7.13 -3.95 -15.16
C THR A 56 8.04 -2.92 -14.49
N ILE A 57 7.93 -1.64 -14.86
CA ILE A 57 8.73 -0.56 -14.28
C ILE A 57 8.46 -0.45 -12.78
N ALA A 58 7.20 -0.52 -12.36
CA ALA A 58 6.80 -0.47 -10.96
C ALA A 58 7.34 -1.67 -10.16
N GLY A 59 7.26 -2.87 -10.75
CA GLY A 59 7.78 -4.10 -10.15
C GLY A 59 9.28 -4.07 -9.95
N ILE A 60 10.05 -3.71 -10.98
CA ILE A 60 11.51 -3.57 -10.90
C ILE A 60 11.87 -2.53 -9.83
N LYS A 61 11.24 -1.36 -9.84
CA LYS A 61 11.52 -0.31 -8.85
C LYS A 61 11.23 -0.76 -7.42
N ARG A 62 10.18 -1.55 -7.18
CA ARG A 62 9.87 -2.12 -5.86
C ARG A 62 10.86 -3.20 -5.42
N LEU A 63 11.37 -3.99 -6.35
CA LEU A 63 12.35 -5.03 -6.02
C LEU A 63 13.74 -4.45 -5.75
N THR A 64 14.15 -3.43 -6.50
CA THR A 64 15.49 -2.85 -6.42
C THR A 64 15.66 -1.80 -5.33
N SER A 65 14.60 -1.05 -4.99
CA SER A 65 14.64 -0.02 -3.95
C SER A 65 13.93 -0.46 -2.68
N ARG A 66 14.58 -0.28 -1.52
CA ARG A 66 13.92 -0.34 -0.20
C ARG A 66 13.08 0.92 -0.05
N ARG A 67 11.83 0.87 -0.48
CA ARG A 67 10.95 2.01 -0.40
C ARG A 67 10.29 2.08 0.96
N LEU A 68 10.42 3.23 1.60
CA LEU A 68 9.83 3.55 2.88
C LEU A 68 8.31 3.73 2.69
N SER A 69 7.52 3.12 3.56
CA SER A 69 6.07 3.31 3.65
C SER A 69 5.71 4.23 4.81
N PHE A 70 6.29 3.95 5.98
CA PHE A 70 6.09 4.73 7.19
C PHE A 70 7.42 4.97 7.90
N GLU A 71 7.60 6.15 8.45
CA GLU A 71 8.71 6.51 9.30
C GLU A 71 8.18 7.14 10.60
N PHE A 72 8.42 6.46 11.71
CA PHE A 72 8.12 6.96 13.05
C PHE A 72 9.34 7.74 13.54
N THR A 73 9.16 9.03 13.77
CA THR A 73 10.16 9.94 14.33
C THR A 73 9.72 10.40 15.70
N PHE A 74 10.55 11.14 16.41
CA PHE A 74 10.17 11.71 17.71
C PHE A 74 9.11 12.82 17.61
N GLU A 75 8.89 13.37 16.41
CA GLU A 75 7.91 14.44 16.15
C GLU A 75 6.55 13.89 15.70
N GLY A 76 6.53 12.69 15.09
CA GLY A 76 5.31 12.10 14.54
C GLY A 76 5.59 11.05 13.49
N ILE A 77 4.58 10.79 12.65
CA ILE A 77 4.61 9.75 11.62
C ILE A 77 4.68 10.40 10.25
N TYR A 78 5.72 10.07 9.49
CA TYR A 78 5.77 10.37 8.05
C TYR A 78 5.21 9.19 7.28
N VAL A 79 4.24 9.46 6.42
CA VAL A 79 3.62 8.47 5.51
C VAL A 79 4.02 8.80 4.08
N TYR A 80 4.49 7.79 3.36
CA TYR A 80 4.91 7.90 1.96
C TYR A 80 3.92 7.13 1.07
N PRO A 81 2.77 7.74 0.71
CA PRO A 81 1.74 7.07 -0.06
C PRO A 81 2.17 6.89 -1.52
N GLY A 82 1.84 5.72 -2.08
CA GLY A 82 2.00 5.45 -3.51
C GLY A 82 3.41 5.15 -4.01
N LEU A 83 3.48 4.78 -5.28
CA LEU A 83 4.71 4.35 -5.97
C LEU A 83 5.47 5.50 -6.63
N PHE A 84 4.76 6.52 -7.09
CA PHE A 84 5.31 7.62 -7.89
C PHE A 84 4.67 8.94 -7.46
N PHE A 85 5.49 9.99 -7.34
CA PHE A 85 5.09 11.40 -7.23
C PHE A 85 4.08 11.77 -6.12
N SER A 86 3.92 10.95 -5.09
CA SER A 86 3.09 11.32 -3.97
C SER A 86 3.88 12.14 -2.95
N LYS A 87 3.29 13.27 -2.56
CA LYS A 87 3.80 14.09 -1.47
C LYS A 87 3.73 13.28 -0.17
N GLU A 88 4.77 13.38 0.66
CA GLU A 88 4.74 12.82 2.01
C GLU A 88 3.63 13.49 2.85
N ILE A 89 3.06 12.72 3.76
CA ILE A 89 2.06 13.17 4.71
C ILE A 89 2.69 13.08 6.08
N PHE A 90 2.68 14.17 6.82
CA PHE A 90 3.15 14.23 8.20
C PHE A 90 1.98 14.26 9.17
N ILE A 91 2.03 13.42 10.19
CA ILE A 91 1.02 13.29 11.23
C ILE A 91 1.72 13.53 12.57
N PRO A 92 1.46 14.67 13.24
CA PRO A 92 2.08 14.99 14.51
C PRO A 92 1.72 13.98 15.60
N LYS A 93 2.65 13.65 16.47
CA LYS A 93 2.38 12.72 17.59
C LYS A 93 1.35 13.27 18.57
N GLU A 94 1.23 14.58 18.67
CA GLU A 94 0.27 15.27 19.52
C GLU A 94 -1.18 14.97 19.15
N GLU A 95 -1.43 14.59 17.90
CA GLU A 95 -2.76 14.20 17.41
C GLU A 95 -3.14 12.76 17.79
N LEU A 96 -2.16 11.94 18.20
CA LEU A 96 -2.32 10.54 18.47
C LEU A 96 -2.61 10.29 19.94
N LEU A 97 -3.60 9.43 20.27
CA LEU A 97 -3.96 9.08 21.64
C LEU A 97 -3.62 7.63 22.00
N ARG A 98 -3.89 6.72 21.08
CA ARG A 98 -3.77 5.28 21.32
C ARG A 98 -3.45 4.60 20.00
N ALA A 99 -2.74 3.48 20.06
CA ALA A 99 -2.44 2.65 18.91
C ALA A 99 -2.95 1.22 19.10
N SER A 100 -3.44 0.62 18.01
CA SER A 100 -3.86 -0.79 18.01
C SER A 100 -3.51 -1.46 16.69
N TYR A 101 -3.16 -2.76 16.78
CA TYR A 101 -3.00 -3.61 15.61
C TYR A 101 -4.32 -4.33 15.31
N VAL A 102 -4.80 -4.20 14.08
CA VAL A 102 -6.09 -4.73 13.68
C VAL A 102 -5.92 -5.67 12.49
N GLU A 103 -6.43 -6.89 12.61
CA GLU A 103 -6.55 -7.83 11.50
C GLU A 103 -8.01 -7.89 11.06
N VAL A 104 -8.27 -7.65 9.78
CA VAL A 104 -9.60 -7.74 9.19
C VAL A 104 -9.60 -8.89 8.19
N ASP A 105 -10.52 -9.84 8.35
CA ASP A 105 -10.74 -10.89 7.37
C ASP A 105 -11.38 -10.27 6.11
N VAL A 106 -10.62 -10.29 5.02
CA VAL A 106 -11.05 -9.84 3.69
C VAL A 106 -11.43 -11.07 2.87
N SER A 107 -12.27 -11.94 3.42
CA SER A 107 -12.72 -13.13 2.73
C SER A 107 -13.86 -12.76 1.78
N ASP A 108 -13.58 -12.84 0.48
CA ASP A 108 -14.61 -13.00 -0.54
C ASP A 108 -15.12 -14.45 -0.46
N PRO A 109 -16.44 -14.73 -0.57
CA PRO A 109 -16.99 -16.09 -0.47
C PRO A 109 -16.33 -17.12 -1.39
N ASP A 110 -15.68 -16.67 -2.47
CA ASP A 110 -15.04 -17.52 -3.47
C ASP A 110 -13.51 -17.59 -3.34
N HIS A 111 -12.86 -16.93 -2.36
CA HIS A 111 -11.42 -16.87 -2.27
C HIS A 111 -10.89 -17.09 -0.84
N VAL A 112 -9.77 -17.83 -0.79
CA VAL A 112 -8.95 -18.15 0.37
C VAL A 112 -8.86 -17.00 1.37
N ASN A 113 -9.07 -17.30 2.67
CA ASN A 113 -8.90 -16.42 3.83
C ASN A 113 -7.70 -15.49 3.68
N SER A 114 -7.92 -14.28 3.19
CA SER A 114 -6.92 -13.22 3.16
C SER A 114 -7.18 -12.25 4.30
N LYS A 115 -6.16 -12.00 5.12
CA LYS A 115 -6.22 -11.03 6.20
C LYS A 115 -5.60 -9.72 5.76
N ALA A 116 -6.29 -8.62 5.96
CA ALA A 116 -5.72 -7.29 5.85
C ALA A 116 -5.27 -6.82 7.23
N CYS A 117 -4.03 -6.35 7.34
CA CYS A 117 -3.43 -5.91 8.58
C CYS A 117 -3.31 -4.39 8.58
N TYR A 118 -3.72 -3.79 9.67
CA TYR A 118 -3.72 -2.35 9.86
C TYR A 118 -3.10 -1.97 11.20
N LEU A 119 -2.53 -0.77 11.23
CA LEU A 119 -2.15 -0.07 12.44
C LEU A 119 -3.11 1.12 12.57
N ASP A 120 -4.00 1.05 13.54
CA ASP A 120 -4.99 2.07 13.81
C ASP A 120 -4.52 2.94 14.97
N PHE A 121 -4.68 4.24 14.83
CA PHE A 121 -4.49 5.21 15.91
C PHE A 121 -5.79 5.96 16.14
N ASP A 122 -6.18 6.05 17.41
CA ASP A 122 -7.23 6.97 17.83
C ASP A 122 -6.66 8.41 17.79
N LEU A 123 -7.42 9.31 17.19
CA LEU A 123 -7.07 10.72 17.09
C LEU A 123 -7.70 11.52 18.24
N ARG A 124 -7.15 12.69 18.53
CA ARG A 124 -7.75 13.62 19.48
C ARG A 124 -9.07 14.19 18.96
N GLU A 125 -10.00 14.51 19.86
CA GLU A 125 -11.31 15.10 19.53
C GLU A 125 -11.17 16.43 18.75
N VAL A 126 -10.13 17.22 19.04
CA VAL A 126 -9.81 18.46 18.32
C VAL A 126 -8.54 18.19 17.53
N THR A 127 -8.68 17.66 16.33
CA THR A 127 -7.57 17.42 15.40
C THR A 127 -7.45 18.55 14.37
N GLN A 128 -6.23 18.84 13.96
CA GLN A 128 -5.94 19.75 12.84
C GLN A 128 -5.73 18.99 11.53
N LEU A 129 -5.87 17.66 11.57
CA LEU A 129 -5.73 16.83 10.38
C LEU A 129 -6.95 16.96 9.48
N GLU A 130 -6.71 16.91 8.17
CA GLU A 130 -7.75 16.82 7.15
C GLU A 130 -8.02 15.35 6.81
N ASP A 131 -9.22 15.06 6.29
CA ASP A 131 -9.56 13.73 5.79
C ASP A 131 -8.65 13.32 4.65
N ILE A 132 -8.04 12.16 4.78
CA ILE A 132 -7.10 11.60 3.80
C ILE A 132 -7.51 10.18 3.48
N SER A 133 -7.61 9.88 2.19
CA SER A 133 -7.79 8.51 1.70
C SER A 133 -6.75 8.21 0.62
N LYS A 134 -5.74 7.42 0.95
CA LYS A 134 -4.69 6.95 0.05
C LYS A 134 -4.49 5.45 0.23
N SER A 135 -3.76 4.81 -0.66
CA SER A 135 -3.59 3.35 -0.69
C SER A 135 -3.05 2.74 0.62
N ASN A 136 -2.29 3.48 1.39
CA ASN A 136 -1.67 3.00 2.63
C ASN A 136 -2.02 3.82 3.87
N VAL A 137 -2.82 4.90 3.73
CA VAL A 137 -3.23 5.74 4.85
C VAL A 137 -4.65 6.24 4.67
N ILE A 138 -5.44 6.15 5.72
CA ILE A 138 -6.77 6.75 5.83
C ILE A 138 -6.78 7.59 7.10
N VAL A 139 -7.13 8.86 6.98
CA VAL A 139 -7.48 9.74 8.10
C VAL A 139 -8.96 10.03 7.96
N ASP A 140 -9.72 9.65 8.95
CA ASP A 140 -11.16 9.90 9.03
C ASP A 140 -11.44 10.69 10.31
N THR A 141 -11.64 11.99 10.15
CA THR A 141 -11.86 12.91 11.29
C THR A 141 -13.26 12.78 11.87
N SER A 142 -14.20 12.17 11.15
CA SER A 142 -15.57 11.95 11.65
C SER A 142 -15.66 10.86 12.71
N VAL A 143 -14.79 9.85 12.61
CA VAL A 143 -14.65 8.75 13.59
C VAL A 143 -13.34 8.83 14.39
N LEU A 144 -12.55 9.88 14.17
CA LEU A 144 -11.28 10.14 14.87
C LEU A 144 -10.28 8.98 14.77
N ILE A 145 -10.11 8.44 13.57
CA ILE A 145 -9.20 7.31 13.31
C ILE A 145 -8.18 7.68 12.22
N LEU A 146 -6.91 7.36 12.52
CA LEU A 146 -5.86 7.22 11.53
C LEU A 146 -5.58 5.74 11.31
N ARG A 147 -5.74 5.25 10.10
CA ARG A 147 -5.46 3.86 9.72
C ARG A 147 -4.28 3.78 8.75
N LEU A 148 -3.26 3.01 9.12
CA LEU A 148 -2.10 2.72 8.28
C LEU A 148 -2.16 1.27 7.78
N ALA A 149 -2.19 1.07 6.45
CA ALA A 149 -2.27 -0.27 5.87
C ALA A 149 -0.91 -0.97 5.88
N LEU A 150 -0.78 -2.02 6.68
CA LEU A 150 0.42 -2.84 6.81
C LEU A 150 0.46 -4.00 5.80
N SER A 151 -0.67 -4.36 5.19
CA SER A 151 -0.78 -5.49 4.24
C SER A 151 0.19 -5.37 3.05
N LEU A 152 0.57 -4.16 2.67
CA LEU A 152 1.53 -3.88 1.61
C LEU A 152 2.98 -3.74 2.12
N CYS A 153 3.17 -3.88 3.43
CA CYS A 153 4.45 -3.65 4.09
C CYS A 153 5.07 -4.97 4.56
N ARG A 154 6.37 -4.93 4.79
CA ARG A 154 7.03 -5.98 5.54
C ARG A 154 6.97 -5.59 7.01
N PHE A 155 6.09 -6.26 7.77
CA PHE A 155 5.90 -6.05 9.19
C PHE A 155 5.76 -7.42 9.87
N ARG A 156 6.68 -7.74 10.79
CA ARG A 156 6.78 -9.04 11.46
C ARG A 156 6.32 -8.93 12.91
N GLU A 157 6.04 -10.06 13.54
CA GLU A 157 5.67 -10.12 14.96
C GLU A 157 6.72 -9.46 15.87
N GLU A 158 8.01 -9.66 15.58
CA GLU A 158 9.11 -9.05 16.33
C GLU A 158 9.08 -7.52 16.25
N GLU A 159 8.67 -6.98 15.09
CA GLU A 159 8.55 -5.54 14.85
C GLU A 159 7.35 -4.92 15.59
N LYS A 160 6.34 -5.71 15.98
CA LYS A 160 5.23 -5.24 16.82
C LYS A 160 5.73 -4.87 18.23
N ALA A 161 6.56 -5.71 18.84
CA ALA A 161 7.13 -5.43 20.15
C ALA A 161 8.08 -4.21 20.12
N GLU A 162 8.89 -4.10 19.06
CA GLU A 162 9.76 -2.93 18.85
C GLU A 162 8.92 -1.64 18.67
N LEU A 163 7.84 -1.70 17.88
CA LEU A 163 6.92 -0.57 17.71
C LEU A 163 6.23 -0.20 19.02
N ALA A 164 5.77 -1.20 19.81
CA ALA A 164 5.15 -0.96 21.09
C ALA A 164 6.09 -0.19 22.04
N THR A 165 7.34 -0.63 22.13
CA THR A 165 8.37 0.05 22.94
C THR A 165 8.61 1.46 22.41
N TYR A 166 8.76 1.63 21.09
CA TYR A 166 9.00 2.92 20.48
C TYR A 166 7.87 3.92 20.75
N LEU A 167 6.60 3.50 20.58
CA LEU A 167 5.42 4.33 20.81
C LEU A 167 5.31 4.74 22.28
N LYS A 168 5.60 3.82 23.19
CA LYS A 168 5.58 4.09 24.62
C LYS A 168 6.64 5.11 25.03
N GLU A 169 7.87 4.93 24.57
CA GLU A 169 9.01 5.78 24.95
C GLU A 169 8.96 7.17 24.29
N ASN A 170 8.56 7.28 23.02
CA ASN A 170 8.64 8.51 22.26
C ASN A 170 7.32 9.29 22.19
N TYR A 171 6.18 8.59 22.25
CA TYR A 171 4.86 9.21 22.12
C TYR A 171 4.04 9.13 23.42
N GLY A 172 4.45 8.29 24.37
CA GLY A 172 3.68 8.03 25.59
C GLY A 172 2.38 7.24 25.33
N ILE A 173 2.29 6.54 24.21
CA ILE A 173 1.10 5.84 23.72
C ILE A 173 1.22 4.35 24.01
N ASP A 174 0.17 3.74 24.56
CA ASP A 174 0.06 2.30 24.70
C ASP A 174 -0.36 1.67 23.37
N PHE A 175 0.30 0.56 23.01
CA PHE A 175 0.02 -0.20 21.80
C PHE A 175 -0.65 -1.53 22.17
N LEU A 176 -1.82 -1.76 21.60
CA LEU A 176 -2.59 -3.00 21.77
C LEU A 176 -2.40 -3.90 20.55
N TYR A 177 -1.95 -5.15 20.74
CA TYR A 177 -1.76 -6.14 19.67
C TYR A 177 -2.05 -7.56 20.13
#